data_745468ff4a48cac65e0ac7be2db82366
#
_entry.id   745468ff4a48cac65e0ac7be2db82366
#
_cell.length_a   1.000
_cell.length_b   1.000
_cell.length_c   1.000
_cell.angle_alpha   90.00
_cell.angle_beta   90.00
_cell.angle_gamma   90.00
#
_symmetry.space_group_name_H-M   'P 1'
#
loop_
_entity.id
_entity.type
_entity.pdbx_description
1 polymer ?
#
loop_
_entity_poly.entity_id
_entity_poly.type
_entity_poly.pdbx_seq_one_letter_code
_entity_poly.pdbx_strand_id
1 'polypeptide(L)'
;MSSTQNQNNINNDEENITCYVRCRPLNQRELELGANCIDISKDQKSITLKNYDNNYTYDKIFPAETDQKTIFNEIGLPLVKKFLSGYNSTIFAYGQTGTGKTHTIIGPLESLFDDNNDNFGLIPNILNFLFNNKEEATNIIRSSYKEKAEKIDYSLSCACIEIYCANIW
;
A
#
# COMPACT_ATOMS: atom_id res chain seq x y z
N MET A 1 -38.51 29.92 24.66
CA MET A 1 -37.84 29.96 23.36
C MET A 1 -36.45 29.30 23.57
N SER A 2 -36.37 28.01 23.32
CA SER A 2 -35.15 27.23 23.47
C SER A 2 -34.59 26.99 22.08
N SER A 3 -33.45 27.58 21.77
CA SER A 3 -32.72 27.41 20.55
C SER A 3 -31.94 26.12 20.64
N THR A 4 -32.36 25.10 19.88
CA THR A 4 -31.65 23.86 19.67
C THR A 4 -30.47 24.13 18.75
N GLN A 5 -29.26 24.13 19.27
CA GLN A 5 -28.06 24.13 18.46
C GLN A 5 -27.87 22.72 17.86
N ASN A 6 -28.08 22.60 16.56
CA ASN A 6 -27.60 21.47 15.77
C ASN A 6 -26.06 21.52 15.76
N GLN A 7 -25.42 20.70 16.57
CA GLN A 7 -24.01 20.39 16.41
C GLN A 7 -23.86 19.43 15.22
N ASN A 8 -23.52 20.00 14.08
CA ASN A 8 -22.97 19.21 12.98
C ASN A 8 -21.61 18.65 13.44
N ASN A 9 -21.58 17.39 13.81
CA ASN A 9 -20.36 16.63 13.92
C ASN A 9 -19.80 16.48 12.48
N ILE A 10 -18.98 17.42 12.07
CA ILE A 10 -18.03 17.24 10.99
C ILE A 10 -17.01 16.30 11.57
N ASN A 11 -17.06 15.02 11.23
CA ASN A 11 -15.96 14.09 11.40
C ASN A 11 -14.81 14.66 10.56
N ASN A 12 -13.87 15.33 11.21
CA ASN A 12 -12.57 15.62 10.64
C ASN A 12 -11.85 14.27 10.50
N ASP A 13 -12.10 13.58 9.38
CA ASP A 13 -11.16 12.59 8.88
C ASP A 13 -9.90 13.39 8.49
N GLU A 14 -9.02 13.60 9.45
CA GLU A 14 -7.69 14.14 9.19
C GLU A 14 -7.06 13.19 8.16
N GLU A 15 -6.74 13.73 6.98
CA GLU A 15 -5.98 13.02 5.95
C GLU A 15 -4.56 12.80 6.47
N ASN A 16 -4.38 11.75 7.25
CA ASN A 16 -3.09 11.41 7.80
C ASN A 16 -2.28 10.61 6.79
N ILE A 17 -1.08 11.07 6.50
CA ILE A 17 -0.09 10.30 5.77
C ILE A 17 0.32 9.12 6.66
N THR A 18 0.08 7.91 6.20
CA THR A 18 0.52 6.69 6.88
C THR A 18 1.88 6.27 6.33
N CYS A 19 2.84 6.11 7.22
CA CYS A 19 4.21 5.78 6.87
C CYS A 19 4.55 4.33 7.26
N TYR A 20 4.82 3.51 6.26
CA TYR A 20 5.20 2.10 6.43
C TYR A 20 6.68 1.91 6.10
N VAL A 21 7.34 1.02 6.83
CA VAL A 21 8.69 0.55 6.48
C VAL A 21 8.60 -0.92 6.09
N ARG A 22 9.15 -1.28 4.94
CA ARG A 22 9.31 -2.67 4.53
C ARG A 22 10.79 -3.02 4.52
N CYS A 23 11.18 -3.97 5.33
CA CYS A 23 12.52 -4.53 5.31
C CYS A 23 12.60 -5.61 4.23
N ARG A 24 13.63 -5.59 3.39
CA ARG A 24 13.91 -6.69 2.48
C ARG A 24 14.82 -7.72 3.14
N PRO A 25 14.81 -8.98 2.68
CA PRO A 25 15.83 -9.95 3.07
C PRO A 25 17.25 -9.45 2.74
N LEU A 26 18.20 -9.84 3.57
CA LEU A 26 19.61 -9.61 3.28
C LEU A 26 20.03 -10.42 2.05
N ASN A 27 20.82 -9.81 1.18
CA ASN A 27 21.43 -10.52 0.07
C ASN A 27 22.64 -11.36 0.55
N GLN A 28 23.15 -12.25 -0.31
CA GLN A 28 24.23 -13.17 0.04
C GLN A 28 25.46 -12.43 0.60
N ARG A 29 25.87 -11.32 -0.02
CA ARG A 29 27.01 -10.52 0.42
C ARG A 29 26.78 -9.90 1.81
N GLU A 30 25.56 -9.42 2.06
CA GLU A 30 25.19 -8.84 3.36
C GLU A 30 25.16 -9.89 4.47
N LEU A 31 24.71 -11.11 4.15
CA LEU A 31 24.76 -12.25 5.06
C LEU A 31 26.19 -12.63 5.41
N GLU A 32 27.09 -12.71 4.42
CA GLU A 32 28.51 -13.01 4.62
C GLU A 32 29.23 -11.95 5.47
N LEU A 33 28.83 -10.69 5.34
CA LEU A 33 29.35 -9.57 6.14
C LEU A 33 28.73 -9.48 7.54
N GLY A 34 27.76 -10.33 7.87
CA GLY A 34 27.04 -10.26 9.15
C GLY A 34 26.26 -8.93 9.31
N ALA A 35 25.77 -8.36 8.21
CA ALA A 35 25.27 -6.99 8.14
C ALA A 35 23.88 -6.77 8.78
N ASN A 36 23.44 -7.60 9.71
CA ASN A 36 22.21 -7.32 10.45
C ASN A 36 22.40 -6.12 11.39
N CYS A 37 22.03 -4.94 10.90
CA CYS A 37 22.23 -3.66 11.57
C CYS A 37 20.95 -3.07 12.18
N ILE A 38 19.82 -3.75 12.08
CA ILE A 38 18.53 -3.27 12.57
C ILE A 38 17.90 -4.25 13.54
N ASP A 39 17.21 -3.72 14.55
CA ASP A 39 16.29 -4.46 15.40
C ASP A 39 14.90 -3.85 15.27
N ILE A 40 13.89 -4.71 15.07
CA ILE A 40 12.49 -4.30 14.96
C ILE A 40 11.80 -4.63 16.29
N SER A 41 11.06 -3.67 16.82
CA SER A 41 10.27 -3.86 18.04
C SER A 41 9.19 -4.93 17.86
N LYS A 42 8.78 -5.57 18.96
CA LYS A 42 7.76 -6.63 18.92
C LYS A 42 6.40 -6.16 18.39
N ASP A 43 6.07 -4.90 18.60
CA ASP A 43 4.84 -4.27 18.10
C ASP A 43 4.94 -3.81 16.65
N GLN A 44 6.12 -4.02 16.00
CA GLN A 44 6.40 -3.64 14.62
C GLN A 44 6.19 -2.14 14.33
N LYS A 45 6.46 -1.28 15.33
CA LYS A 45 6.30 0.17 15.17
C LYS A 45 7.61 0.94 15.28
N SER A 46 8.68 0.34 15.77
CA SER A 46 9.98 1.01 15.85
C SER A 46 11.13 0.17 15.35
N ILE A 47 12.11 0.85 14.77
CA ILE A 47 13.40 0.30 14.31
C ILE A 47 14.52 0.98 15.07
N THR A 48 15.41 0.18 15.63
CA THR A 48 16.65 0.61 16.24
C THR A 48 17.85 0.23 15.37
N LEU A 49 18.75 1.15 15.13
CA LEU A 49 20.03 0.87 14.46
C LEU A 49 21.06 0.39 15.49
N LYS A 50 21.56 -0.85 15.35
CA LYS A 50 22.46 -1.49 16.34
C LYS A 50 23.74 -0.72 16.67
N ASN A 51 24.24 0.07 15.73
CA ASN A 51 25.49 0.83 15.89
C ASN A 51 25.25 2.32 16.21
N TYR A 52 24.00 2.73 16.34
CA TYR A 52 23.62 4.10 16.61
C TYR A 52 22.44 4.05 17.60
N ASP A 53 22.48 4.86 18.66
CA ASP A 53 21.38 4.98 19.64
C ASP A 53 20.14 5.67 19.06
N ASN A 54 19.87 5.45 17.77
CA ASN A 54 18.76 6.05 17.07
C ASN A 54 17.61 5.05 16.97
N ASN A 55 16.48 5.46 17.50
CA ASN A 55 15.20 4.75 17.37
C ASN A 55 14.26 5.56 16.48
N TYR A 56 13.67 4.92 15.49
CA TYR A 56 12.73 5.52 14.55
C TYR A 56 11.37 4.85 14.67
N THR A 57 10.31 5.65 14.75
CA THR A 57 8.95 5.17 14.91
C THR A 57 8.15 5.41 13.63
N TYR A 58 7.33 4.41 13.26
CA TYR A 58 6.49 4.39 12.07
C TYR A 58 5.11 3.85 12.43
N ASP A 59 4.13 3.99 11.54
CA ASP A 59 2.81 3.41 11.73
C ASP A 59 2.87 1.89 11.75
N LYS A 60 3.66 1.30 10.85
CA LYS A 60 3.97 -0.13 10.85
C LYS A 60 5.26 -0.45 10.13
N ILE A 61 5.90 -1.52 10.58
CA ILE A 61 7.12 -2.06 9.98
C ILE A 61 6.83 -3.51 9.57
N PHE A 62 7.13 -3.82 8.32
CA PHE A 62 7.02 -5.16 7.76
C PHE A 62 8.40 -5.80 7.76
N PRO A 63 8.63 -6.86 8.55
CA PRO A 63 9.86 -7.63 8.56
C PRO A 63 10.17 -8.27 7.20
N ALA A 64 11.38 -8.79 7.04
CA ALA A 64 11.88 -9.30 5.77
C ALA A 64 11.10 -10.50 5.22
N GLU A 65 10.50 -11.30 6.09
CA GLU A 65 9.67 -12.47 5.79
C GLU A 65 8.24 -12.13 5.38
N THR A 66 7.85 -10.85 5.43
CA THR A 66 6.48 -10.44 5.08
C THR A 66 6.22 -10.62 3.59
N ASP A 67 5.22 -11.41 3.27
CA ASP A 67 4.81 -11.71 1.90
C ASP A 67 4.07 -10.55 1.21
N GLN A 68 3.95 -10.64 -0.11
CA GLN A 68 3.28 -9.64 -0.93
C GLN A 68 1.79 -9.53 -0.64
N LYS A 69 1.16 -10.65 -0.33
CA LYS A 69 -0.27 -10.71 -0.01
C LYS A 69 -0.60 -9.95 1.27
N THR A 70 0.25 -10.09 2.29
CA THR A 70 0.13 -9.31 3.54
C THR A 70 0.30 -7.82 3.27
N ILE A 71 1.30 -7.42 2.46
CA ILE A 71 1.49 -6.03 2.06
C ILE A 71 0.25 -5.49 1.32
N PHE A 72 -0.30 -6.26 0.38
CA PHE A 72 -1.51 -5.87 -0.33
C PHE A 72 -2.70 -5.71 0.62
N ASN A 73 -2.94 -6.68 1.51
CA ASN A 73 -4.08 -6.66 2.42
C ASN A 73 -4.03 -5.47 3.40
N GLU A 74 -2.84 -5.09 3.83
CA GLU A 74 -2.67 -4.03 4.83
C GLU A 74 -2.51 -2.62 4.23
N ILE A 75 -1.98 -2.50 3.02
CA ILE A 75 -1.76 -1.22 2.36
C ILE A 75 -2.68 -1.04 1.16
N GLY A 76 -2.63 -1.98 0.21
CA GLY A 76 -3.31 -1.86 -1.07
C GLY A 76 -4.83 -1.90 -0.95
N LEU A 77 -5.34 -2.92 -0.28
CA LEU A 77 -6.79 -3.15 -0.17
C LEU A 77 -7.54 -2.01 0.52
N PRO A 78 -7.10 -1.46 1.67
CA PRO A 78 -7.76 -0.31 2.28
C PRO A 78 -7.79 0.91 1.36
N LEU A 79 -6.71 1.18 0.61
CA LEU A 79 -6.64 2.30 -0.32
C LEU A 79 -7.54 2.10 -1.54
N VAL A 80 -7.62 0.87 -2.08
CA VAL A 80 -8.56 0.55 -3.16
C VAL A 80 -10.01 0.75 -2.69
N LYS A 81 -10.34 0.34 -1.47
CA LYS A 81 -11.67 0.57 -0.91
C LYS A 81 -12.00 2.07 -0.76
N LYS A 82 -11.06 2.87 -0.30
CA LYS A 82 -11.20 4.34 -0.29
C LYS A 82 -11.38 4.92 -1.69
N PHE A 83 -10.58 4.46 -2.65
CA PHE A 83 -10.69 4.87 -4.06
C PHE A 83 -12.07 4.56 -4.64
N LEU A 84 -12.58 3.35 -4.46
CA LEU A 84 -13.93 2.96 -4.88
C LEU A 84 -15.04 3.76 -4.16
N SER A 85 -14.74 4.29 -2.99
CA SER A 85 -15.64 5.19 -2.25
C SER A 85 -15.57 6.65 -2.72
N GLY A 86 -14.77 6.96 -3.76
CA GLY A 86 -14.66 8.28 -4.38
C GLY A 86 -13.53 9.16 -3.85
N TYR A 87 -12.61 8.62 -3.05
CA TYR A 87 -11.45 9.35 -2.56
C TYR A 87 -10.23 9.12 -3.44
N ASN A 88 -9.46 10.16 -3.70
CA ASN A 88 -8.14 10.00 -4.31
C ASN A 88 -7.21 9.31 -3.32
N SER A 89 -6.44 8.36 -3.82
CA SER A 89 -5.49 7.59 -3.01
C SER A 89 -4.14 7.54 -3.71
N THR A 90 -3.07 7.71 -2.98
CA THR A 90 -1.70 7.67 -3.51
C THR A 90 -0.85 6.71 -2.69
N ILE A 91 -0.05 5.88 -3.37
CA ILE A 91 0.99 5.06 -2.76
C ILE A 91 2.33 5.54 -3.30
N PHE A 92 3.25 5.82 -2.40
CA PHE A 92 4.58 6.28 -2.74
C PHE A 92 5.65 5.34 -2.15
N ALA A 93 6.41 4.65 -3.00
CA ALA A 93 7.53 3.81 -2.57
C ALA A 93 8.84 4.59 -2.64
N TYR A 94 9.50 4.74 -1.51
CA TYR A 94 10.75 5.50 -1.37
C TYR A 94 11.88 4.62 -0.84
N GLY A 95 13.10 4.89 -1.27
CA GLY A 95 14.31 4.20 -0.83
C GLY A 95 15.42 4.26 -1.89
N GLN A 96 16.63 3.85 -1.52
CA GLN A 96 17.76 3.76 -2.43
C GLN A 96 17.54 2.68 -3.50
N THR A 97 18.38 2.67 -4.54
CA THR A 97 18.42 1.57 -5.51
C THR A 97 18.71 0.25 -4.80
N GLY A 98 17.97 -0.80 -5.16
CA GLY A 98 18.13 -2.13 -4.55
C GLY A 98 17.40 -2.34 -3.22
N THR A 99 16.66 -1.37 -2.69
CA THR A 99 15.87 -1.53 -1.44
C THR A 99 14.56 -2.29 -1.61
N GLY A 100 14.15 -2.60 -2.86
CA GLY A 100 12.92 -3.38 -3.10
C GLY A 100 11.69 -2.56 -3.47
N LYS A 101 11.84 -1.29 -3.91
CA LYS A 101 10.70 -0.46 -4.37
C LYS A 101 9.91 -1.15 -5.48
N THR A 102 10.59 -1.56 -6.55
CA THR A 102 9.98 -2.25 -7.69
C THR A 102 9.35 -3.57 -7.27
N HIS A 103 10.04 -4.34 -6.43
CA HIS A 103 9.50 -5.59 -5.87
C HIS A 103 8.20 -5.34 -5.08
N THR A 104 8.11 -4.26 -4.31
CA THR A 104 6.90 -3.94 -3.54
C THR A 104 5.75 -3.49 -4.45
N ILE A 105 6.04 -2.68 -5.45
CA ILE A 105 5.01 -2.08 -6.32
C ILE A 105 4.56 -3.04 -7.41
N ILE A 106 5.49 -3.72 -8.07
CA ILE A 106 5.21 -4.60 -9.23
C ILE A 106 5.31 -6.07 -8.85
N GLY A 107 6.29 -6.43 -8.03
CA GLY A 107 6.66 -7.82 -7.74
C GLY A 107 7.87 -8.26 -8.57
N PRO A 108 8.26 -9.55 -8.47
CA PRO A 108 9.29 -10.14 -9.33
C PRO A 108 8.82 -10.11 -10.80
N LEU A 109 9.61 -9.55 -11.71
CA LEU A 109 9.24 -9.44 -13.11
C LEU A 109 9.02 -10.81 -13.78
N GLU A 110 9.75 -11.81 -13.33
CA GLU A 110 9.65 -13.21 -13.82
C GLU A 110 8.28 -13.82 -13.51
N SER A 111 7.65 -13.36 -12.48
CA SER A 111 6.37 -13.86 -11.99
C SER A 111 5.14 -13.17 -12.58
N LEU A 112 5.30 -12.07 -13.30
CA LEU A 112 4.17 -11.35 -13.92
C LEU A 112 3.45 -12.16 -15.02
N PHE A 113 4.09 -13.18 -15.53
CA PHE A 113 3.56 -14.06 -16.62
C PHE A 113 3.18 -15.46 -16.13
N ASP A 114 3.24 -15.70 -14.81
CA ASP A 114 2.87 -16.98 -14.19
C ASP A 114 1.53 -16.83 -13.48
N ASP A 115 0.48 -17.39 -14.06
CA ASP A 115 -0.89 -17.32 -13.56
C ASP A 115 -1.07 -17.96 -12.15
N ASN A 116 -0.11 -18.77 -11.70
CA ASN A 116 -0.14 -19.44 -10.40
C ASN A 116 0.70 -18.71 -9.34
N ASN A 117 1.14 -17.50 -9.61
CA ASN A 117 2.07 -16.82 -8.74
C ASN A 117 1.38 -15.88 -7.73
N ASP A 118 1.51 -16.21 -6.46
CA ASP A 118 1.01 -15.39 -5.34
C ASP A 118 1.94 -14.21 -4.97
N ASN A 119 3.01 -13.97 -5.76
CA ASN A 119 4.06 -13.02 -5.42
C ASN A 119 3.92 -11.63 -6.08
N PHE A 120 2.72 -11.30 -6.51
CA PHE A 120 2.41 -10.02 -7.15
C PHE A 120 2.61 -8.84 -6.20
N GLY A 121 3.18 -7.73 -6.71
CA GLY A 121 3.27 -6.47 -6.00
C GLY A 121 1.91 -5.76 -5.88
N LEU A 122 1.93 -4.53 -5.36
CA LEU A 122 0.71 -3.77 -5.10
C LEU A 122 -0.11 -3.50 -6.38
N ILE A 123 0.53 -3.08 -7.49
CA ILE A 123 -0.20 -2.76 -8.72
C ILE A 123 -0.93 -3.99 -9.29
N PRO A 124 -0.28 -5.14 -9.55
CA PRO A 124 -0.98 -6.30 -10.07
C PRO A 124 -2.10 -6.79 -9.13
N ASN A 125 -1.88 -6.78 -7.81
CA ASN A 125 -2.91 -7.17 -6.85
C ASN A 125 -4.10 -6.20 -6.82
N ILE A 126 -3.87 -4.89 -6.94
CA ILE A 126 -4.91 -3.88 -7.06
C ILE A 126 -5.74 -4.11 -8.33
N LEU A 127 -5.09 -4.32 -9.47
CA LEU A 127 -5.77 -4.59 -10.72
C LEU A 127 -6.57 -5.90 -10.65
N ASN A 128 -5.96 -6.94 -10.10
CA ASN A 128 -6.65 -8.22 -9.89
C ASN A 128 -7.90 -8.05 -9.02
N PHE A 129 -7.81 -7.30 -7.94
CA PHE A 129 -8.97 -7.00 -7.10
C PHE A 129 -10.06 -6.28 -7.89
N LEU A 130 -9.72 -5.22 -8.61
CA LEU A 130 -10.68 -4.40 -9.35
C LEU A 130 -11.38 -5.17 -10.48
N PHE A 131 -10.68 -6.08 -11.16
CA PHE A 131 -11.23 -6.82 -12.29
C PHE A 131 -11.92 -8.14 -11.91
N ASN A 132 -11.41 -8.84 -10.90
CA ASN A 132 -11.89 -10.17 -10.53
C ASN A 132 -12.87 -10.17 -9.34
N ASN A 133 -12.85 -9.11 -8.51
CA ASN A 133 -13.79 -8.97 -7.38
C ASN A 133 -14.87 -7.92 -7.65
N LYS A 134 -15.49 -8.00 -8.84
CA LYS A 134 -16.49 -7.02 -9.30
C LYS A 134 -17.67 -6.86 -8.36
N GLU A 135 -18.11 -7.94 -7.72
CA GLU A 135 -19.21 -7.88 -6.77
C GLU A 135 -18.87 -7.05 -5.53
N GLU A 136 -17.70 -7.29 -4.91
CA GLU A 136 -17.23 -6.52 -3.76
C GLU A 136 -17.02 -5.04 -4.14
N ALA A 137 -16.35 -4.78 -5.27
CA ALA A 137 -16.14 -3.42 -5.78
C ALA A 137 -17.46 -2.69 -6.03
N THR A 138 -18.44 -3.34 -6.66
CA THR A 138 -19.79 -2.80 -6.89
C THR A 138 -20.52 -2.50 -5.59
N ASN A 139 -20.40 -3.36 -4.58
CA ASN A 139 -21.04 -3.16 -3.29
C ASN A 139 -20.44 -1.96 -2.53
N ILE A 140 -19.13 -1.75 -2.63
CA ILE A 140 -18.46 -0.56 -2.06
C ILE A 140 -18.96 0.71 -2.75
N ILE A 141 -18.99 0.74 -4.07
CA ILE A 141 -19.48 1.89 -4.85
C ILE A 141 -20.94 2.18 -4.47
N ARG A 142 -21.80 1.17 -4.49
CA ARG A 142 -23.22 1.32 -4.17
C ARG A 142 -23.42 1.90 -2.77
N SER A 143 -22.72 1.40 -1.77
CA SER A 143 -22.84 1.88 -0.39
C SER A 143 -22.34 3.31 -0.23
N SER A 144 -21.25 3.66 -0.91
CA SER A 144 -20.63 4.98 -0.80
C SER A 144 -21.45 6.08 -1.47
N TYR A 145 -22.02 5.81 -2.62
CA TYR A 145 -22.80 6.78 -3.39
C TYR A 145 -24.31 6.68 -3.14
N LYS A 146 -24.74 5.78 -2.23
CA LYS A 146 -26.16 5.50 -1.94
C LYS A 146 -26.95 5.18 -3.22
N GLU A 147 -26.29 4.56 -4.18
CA GLU A 147 -26.85 4.24 -5.49
C GLU A 147 -27.84 3.08 -5.37
N LYS A 148 -29.05 3.27 -5.93
CA LYS A 148 -30.11 2.28 -5.95
C LYS A 148 -30.17 1.48 -7.25
N ALA A 149 -29.28 1.76 -8.20
CA ALA A 149 -29.25 1.07 -9.48
C ALA A 149 -29.07 -0.43 -9.28
N GLU A 150 -29.83 -1.22 -10.02
CA GLU A 150 -29.71 -2.68 -10.00
C GLU A 150 -28.34 -3.11 -10.58
N LYS A 151 -27.83 -2.36 -11.56
CA LYS A 151 -26.55 -2.63 -12.22
C LYS A 151 -25.65 -1.39 -12.14
N ILE A 152 -24.41 -1.59 -11.73
CA ILE A 152 -23.34 -0.61 -11.76
C ILE A 152 -22.28 -1.10 -12.75
N ASP A 153 -22.02 -0.30 -13.78
CA ASP A 153 -20.91 -0.52 -14.71
C ASP A 153 -19.84 0.56 -14.45
N TYR A 154 -18.60 0.16 -14.38
CA TYR A 154 -17.45 1.07 -14.26
C TYR A 154 -16.36 0.73 -15.26
N SER A 155 -15.65 1.74 -15.70
CA SER A 155 -14.48 1.59 -16.56
C SER A 155 -13.23 2.08 -15.82
N LEU A 156 -12.11 1.42 -16.08
CA LEU A 156 -10.82 1.77 -15.53
C LEU A 156 -9.90 2.22 -16.65
N SER A 157 -9.22 3.34 -16.44
CA SER A 157 -8.15 3.82 -17.32
C SER A 157 -6.85 3.86 -16.54
N CYS A 158 -5.77 3.41 -17.14
CA CYS A 158 -4.43 3.42 -16.56
C CYS A 158 -3.49 4.18 -17.49
N ALA A 159 -2.61 5.00 -16.90
CA ALA A 159 -1.51 5.64 -17.60
C ALA A 159 -0.21 5.35 -16.85
N CYS A 160 0.87 5.13 -17.60
CA CYS A 160 2.21 4.98 -17.05
C CYS A 160 3.06 6.14 -17.52
N ILE A 161 3.75 6.80 -16.60
CA ILE A 161 4.66 7.90 -16.89
C ILE A 161 5.99 7.58 -16.26
N GLU A 162 7.07 7.66 -17.05
CA GLU A 162 8.43 7.55 -16.56
C GLU A 162 9.10 8.92 -16.58
N ILE A 163 9.76 9.29 -15.48
CA ILE A 163 10.56 10.51 -15.38
C ILE A 163 12.00 10.08 -15.12
N TYR A 164 12.86 10.31 -16.10
CA TYR A 164 14.28 9.99 -16.02
C TYR A 164 15.12 11.17 -16.50
N CYS A 165 16.09 11.63 -15.69
CA CYS A 165 16.99 12.75 -16.01
C CYS A 165 16.23 14.01 -16.52
N ALA A 166 15.16 14.41 -15.82
CA ALA A 166 14.29 15.53 -16.18
C ALA A 166 13.51 15.38 -17.51
N ASN A 167 13.53 14.23 -18.15
CA ASN A 167 12.69 13.90 -19.28
C ASN A 167 11.47 13.09 -18.81
N ILE A 168 10.32 13.35 -19.46
CA ILE A 168 9.04 12.63 -19.22
C ILE A 168 8.80 11.76 -20.46
N TRP A 169 8.53 10.47 -20.25
CA TRP A 169 8.26 9.46 -21.29
C TRP A 169 6.89 8.84 -21.11
#